data_7529fb6ca5cd9a60868f8a32532097c8
#
_entry.id   7529fb6ca5cd9a60868f8a32532097c8
#
_cell.length_a   1.000
_cell.length_b   1.000
_cell.length_c   1.000
_cell.angle_alpha   90.00
_cell.angle_beta   90.00
_cell.angle_gamma   90.00
#
_symmetry.space_group_name_H-M   'P 1'
#
loop_
_entity.id
_entity.type
_entity.pdbx_description
1 polymer ?
#
loop_
_entity_poly.entity_id
_entity_poly.type
_entity_poly.pdbx_seq_one_letter_code
_entity_poly.pdbx_strand_id
1 'polypeptide(L)'
;MALAPYPWLEGAAAAFAAQKDRLPNALLIYGAPGTGLYELADAFARSLLCESPQPDGAACGRCAACALMAAGTHPDLKRVLSQAMCERYGVPYEPAENERVDQKKKLSREVRIHQIRALEDFVGLNASRGGRRVIIVYPADMVRAEAAAALLKSMEEPPKDLIYILAAEDIDAVLPTIRSRSRLLRVPVPPKDVALAFLKSRRVKNPEEALALAGGAPLEALERNPDERLEPKVENAVLGLLEAGSALTAEAILVAAPRDYSVPAFALLLARWTHDLMRVKSGLPPRYFISRAPALSRLAQGVPVDRIIELDKAVAGVRRAASHPLNAKQVWEAALMQCAALMKPVR
;
A
#
# COMPACT_ATOMS: atom_id res chain seq x y z
N MET A 1 -0.44 -24.70 -6.00
CA MET A 1 -0.63 -23.26 -5.68
C MET A 1 -0.39 -22.48 -6.96
N ALA A 2 -1.20 -21.48 -7.30
CA ALA A 2 -0.99 -20.71 -8.53
C ALA A 2 0.22 -19.78 -8.39
N LEU A 3 0.99 -19.60 -9.49
CA LEU A 3 2.09 -18.62 -9.54
C LEU A 3 1.54 -17.19 -9.54
N ALA A 4 0.37 -16.99 -10.16
CA ALA A 4 -0.41 -15.76 -10.07
C ALA A 4 -1.52 -15.93 -9.02
N PRO A 5 -1.39 -15.34 -7.80
CA PRO A 5 -2.42 -15.44 -6.77
C PRO A 5 -3.77 -14.84 -7.16
N TYR A 6 -3.74 -13.88 -8.08
CA TYR A 6 -4.92 -13.20 -8.60
C TYR A 6 -4.88 -13.11 -10.14
N PRO A 7 -6.04 -13.07 -10.83
CA PRO A 7 -6.09 -13.07 -12.30
C PRO A 7 -5.30 -11.92 -12.95
N TRP A 8 -5.30 -10.74 -12.34
CA TRP A 8 -4.57 -9.59 -12.87
C TRP A 8 -3.04 -9.67 -12.70
N LEU A 9 -2.53 -10.67 -11.99
CA LEU A 9 -1.10 -10.90 -11.77
C LEU A 9 -0.50 -11.88 -12.78
N GLU A 10 -1.30 -12.46 -13.68
CA GLU A 10 -0.84 -13.44 -14.66
C GLU A 10 0.30 -12.92 -15.54
N GLY A 11 0.22 -11.67 -15.99
CA GLY A 11 1.28 -11.05 -16.80
C GLY A 11 2.61 -10.92 -16.04
N ALA A 12 2.57 -10.55 -14.76
CA ALA A 12 3.76 -10.45 -13.91
C ALA A 12 4.32 -11.84 -13.58
N ALA A 13 3.45 -12.81 -13.32
CA ALA A 13 3.83 -14.20 -13.09
C ALA A 13 4.48 -14.83 -14.32
N ALA A 14 3.94 -14.62 -15.51
CA ALA A 14 4.53 -15.08 -16.78
C ALA A 14 5.91 -14.46 -17.04
N ALA A 15 6.06 -13.16 -16.80
CA ALA A 15 7.34 -12.46 -16.92
C ALA A 15 8.40 -13.00 -15.95
N PHE A 16 8.00 -13.37 -14.74
CA PHE A 16 8.88 -14.03 -13.77
C PHE A 16 9.24 -15.46 -14.23
N ALA A 17 8.24 -16.26 -14.63
CA ALA A 17 8.46 -17.65 -15.07
C ALA A 17 9.43 -17.74 -16.25
N ALA A 18 9.31 -16.85 -17.23
CA ALA A 18 10.20 -16.79 -18.39
C ALA A 18 11.67 -16.51 -18.05
N GLN A 19 11.95 -16.05 -16.85
CA GLN A 19 13.30 -15.62 -16.44
C GLN A 19 13.80 -16.35 -15.18
N LYS A 20 13.03 -17.32 -14.69
CA LYS A 20 13.29 -18.02 -13.43
C LYS A 20 14.71 -18.60 -13.31
N ASP A 21 15.27 -19.08 -14.41
CA ASP A 21 16.60 -19.68 -14.45
C ASP A 21 17.74 -18.63 -14.52
N ARG A 22 17.40 -17.40 -14.89
CA ARG A 22 18.35 -16.27 -15.04
C ARG A 22 17.96 -15.08 -14.19
N LEU A 23 17.37 -15.34 -13.03
CA LEU A 23 16.99 -14.27 -12.11
C LEU A 23 18.23 -13.54 -11.61
N PRO A 24 18.20 -12.20 -11.56
CA PRO A 24 19.18 -11.43 -10.84
C PRO A 24 19.05 -11.69 -9.32
N ASN A 25 20.08 -11.33 -8.59
CA ASN A 25 20.08 -11.52 -7.13
C ASN A 25 19.03 -10.66 -6.40
N ALA A 26 18.50 -9.63 -7.04
CA ALA A 26 17.42 -8.80 -6.48
C ALA A 26 16.33 -8.51 -7.53
N LEU A 27 15.09 -8.78 -7.16
CA LEU A 27 13.87 -8.44 -7.90
C LEU A 27 13.08 -7.44 -7.08
N LEU A 28 12.71 -6.30 -7.66
CA LEU A 28 11.84 -5.30 -7.03
C LEU A 28 10.48 -5.28 -7.75
N ILE A 29 9.47 -5.84 -7.10
CA ILE A 29 8.07 -5.81 -7.52
C ILE A 29 7.47 -4.50 -7.02
N TYR A 30 6.81 -3.72 -7.90
CA TYR A 30 6.20 -2.47 -7.46
C TYR A 30 4.88 -2.19 -8.15
N GLY A 31 3.99 -1.51 -7.44
CA GLY A 31 2.66 -1.14 -7.92
C GLY A 31 1.81 -0.50 -6.85
N ALA A 32 0.56 -0.17 -7.16
CA ALA A 32 -0.34 0.44 -6.19
C ALA A 32 -0.61 -0.51 -5.00
N PRO A 33 -0.82 0.03 -3.77
CA PRO A 33 -1.27 -0.77 -2.64
C PRO A 33 -2.57 -1.52 -2.99
N GLY A 34 -2.75 -2.70 -2.40
CA GLY A 34 -3.94 -3.53 -2.65
C GLY A 34 -4.00 -4.18 -4.04
N THR A 35 -2.90 -4.25 -4.78
CA THR A 35 -2.78 -5.00 -6.04
C THR A 35 -2.20 -6.41 -5.88
N GLY A 36 -1.82 -6.81 -4.66
CA GLY A 36 -1.31 -8.16 -4.39
C GLY A 36 0.21 -8.30 -4.51
N LEU A 37 0.96 -7.25 -4.15
CA LEU A 37 2.42 -7.22 -4.27
C LEU A 37 3.11 -8.24 -3.39
N TYR A 38 2.69 -8.35 -2.11
CA TYR A 38 3.26 -9.33 -1.18
C TYR A 38 2.88 -10.74 -1.56
N GLU A 39 1.62 -10.97 -1.92
CA GLU A 39 1.13 -12.29 -2.34
C GLU A 39 1.86 -12.79 -3.59
N LEU A 40 2.18 -11.89 -4.51
CA LEU A 40 3.00 -12.22 -5.68
C LEU A 40 4.45 -12.53 -5.28
N ALA A 41 5.04 -11.73 -4.38
CA ALA A 41 6.39 -11.98 -3.85
C ALA A 41 6.48 -13.34 -3.13
N ASP A 42 5.49 -13.67 -2.30
CA ASP A 42 5.42 -14.96 -1.60
C ASP A 42 5.22 -16.13 -2.59
N ALA A 43 4.38 -15.95 -3.62
CA ALA A 43 4.20 -16.96 -4.68
C ALA A 43 5.51 -17.21 -5.46
N PHE A 44 6.28 -16.16 -5.75
CA PHE A 44 7.59 -16.28 -6.40
C PHE A 44 8.60 -16.98 -5.50
N ALA A 45 8.67 -16.64 -4.21
CA ALA A 45 9.51 -17.33 -3.25
C ALA A 45 9.16 -18.82 -3.15
N ARG A 46 7.87 -19.14 -3.07
CA ARG A 46 7.39 -20.53 -3.07
C ARG A 46 7.77 -21.29 -4.36
N SER A 47 7.70 -20.62 -5.49
CA SER A 47 8.11 -21.18 -6.77
C SER A 47 9.61 -21.51 -6.80
N LEU A 48 10.45 -20.64 -6.24
CA LEU A 48 11.91 -20.81 -6.22
C LEU A 48 12.37 -21.91 -5.27
N LEU A 49 11.66 -22.09 -4.16
CA LEU A 49 12.00 -23.04 -3.11
C LEU A 49 11.30 -24.40 -3.24
N CYS A 50 10.36 -24.53 -4.17
CA CYS A 50 9.63 -25.76 -4.39
C CYS A 50 10.56 -26.84 -5.02
N GLU A 51 10.61 -28.02 -4.41
CA GLU A 51 11.43 -29.16 -4.88
C GLU A 51 10.89 -29.82 -6.16
N SER A 52 9.61 -29.61 -6.46
CA SER A 52 8.93 -30.22 -7.63
C SER A 52 7.94 -29.21 -8.21
N PRO A 53 8.42 -28.08 -8.80
CA PRO A 53 7.53 -27.06 -9.36
C PRO A 53 6.70 -27.62 -10.51
N GLN A 54 5.51 -27.05 -10.71
CA GLN A 54 4.64 -27.39 -11.84
C GLN A 54 5.21 -26.85 -13.16
N PRO A 55 4.73 -27.31 -14.33
CA PRO A 55 5.22 -26.86 -15.62
C PRO A 55 5.09 -25.35 -15.87
N ASP A 56 4.09 -24.70 -15.24
CA ASP A 56 3.89 -23.24 -15.26
C ASP A 56 4.80 -22.48 -14.28
N GLY A 57 5.68 -23.20 -13.58
CA GLY A 57 6.57 -22.64 -12.58
C GLY A 57 5.96 -22.48 -11.19
N ALA A 58 4.69 -22.78 -10.98
CA ALA A 58 4.04 -22.69 -9.69
C ALA A 58 4.56 -23.74 -8.71
N ALA A 59 4.51 -23.43 -7.40
CA ALA A 59 4.84 -24.38 -6.36
C ALA A 59 3.83 -25.54 -6.32
N CYS A 60 4.32 -26.79 -6.16
CA CYS A 60 3.46 -27.98 -6.21
C CYS A 60 2.48 -28.08 -5.02
N GLY A 61 2.75 -27.42 -3.90
CA GLY A 61 1.91 -27.42 -2.70
C GLY A 61 1.98 -28.69 -1.83
N ARG A 62 2.76 -29.73 -2.24
CA ARG A 62 2.77 -31.05 -1.59
C ARG A 62 4.14 -31.59 -1.19
N CYS A 63 5.25 -31.02 -1.71
CA CYS A 63 6.60 -31.45 -1.31
C CYS A 63 6.95 -30.95 0.11
N ALA A 64 8.04 -31.46 0.68
CA ALA A 64 8.46 -31.09 2.01
C ALA A 64 8.76 -29.59 2.15
N ALA A 65 9.39 -28.97 1.14
CA ALA A 65 9.61 -27.52 1.12
C ALA A 65 8.27 -26.74 1.15
N CYS A 66 7.27 -27.16 0.36
CA CYS A 66 5.96 -26.52 0.38
C CYS A 66 5.25 -26.64 1.75
N ALA A 67 5.39 -27.79 2.43
CA ALA A 67 4.83 -27.98 3.77
C ALA A 67 5.53 -27.06 4.80
N LEU A 68 6.85 -26.94 4.76
CA LEU A 68 7.60 -26.02 5.62
C LEU A 68 7.25 -24.55 5.34
N MET A 69 7.08 -24.17 4.07
CA MET A 69 6.65 -22.81 3.71
C MET A 69 5.23 -22.50 4.22
N ALA A 70 4.33 -23.47 4.15
CA ALA A 70 2.96 -23.33 4.67
C ALA A 70 2.95 -23.20 6.20
N ALA A 71 3.84 -23.90 6.90
CA ALA A 71 4.03 -23.82 8.34
C ALA A 71 4.84 -22.56 8.79
N GLY A 72 5.38 -21.77 7.83
CA GLY A 72 6.23 -20.60 8.14
C GLY A 72 7.64 -20.92 8.68
N THR A 73 8.08 -22.18 8.55
CA THR A 73 9.33 -22.70 9.16
C THR A 73 10.40 -23.11 8.14
N HIS A 74 10.24 -22.71 6.86
CA HIS A 74 11.23 -23.07 5.85
C HIS A 74 12.58 -22.42 6.13
N PRO A 75 13.69 -23.19 6.28
CA PRO A 75 14.99 -22.64 6.69
C PRO A 75 15.60 -21.68 5.67
N ASP A 76 15.29 -21.87 4.37
CA ASP A 76 15.84 -21.08 3.28
C ASP A 76 14.91 -19.92 2.85
N LEU A 77 13.89 -19.56 3.68
CA LEU A 77 12.99 -18.43 3.45
C LEU A 77 12.95 -17.48 4.65
N LYS A 78 13.34 -16.23 4.44
CA LYS A 78 13.16 -15.17 5.43
C LYS A 78 12.18 -14.12 4.92
N ARG A 79 11.28 -13.68 5.79
CA ARG A 79 10.31 -12.61 5.53
C ARG A 79 10.61 -11.45 6.46
N VAL A 80 10.98 -10.32 5.88
CA VAL A 80 11.20 -9.06 6.58
C VAL A 80 10.03 -8.15 6.26
N LEU A 81 9.06 -8.14 7.16
CA LEU A 81 7.85 -7.34 7.02
C LEU A 81 7.81 -6.27 8.10
N SER A 82 7.22 -5.12 7.79
CA SER A 82 6.91 -4.14 8.85
C SER A 82 5.92 -4.74 9.85
N GLN A 83 5.88 -4.20 11.07
CA GLN A 83 4.99 -4.71 12.12
C GLN A 83 3.52 -4.77 11.65
N ALA A 84 3.04 -3.73 10.96
CA ALA A 84 1.69 -3.71 10.41
C ALA A 84 1.46 -4.81 9.35
N MET A 85 2.47 -5.12 8.54
CA MET A 85 2.38 -6.18 7.53
C MET A 85 2.52 -7.58 8.15
N CYS A 86 3.29 -7.72 9.22
CA CYS A 86 3.32 -8.96 10.00
C CYS A 86 1.93 -9.33 10.53
N GLU A 87 1.23 -8.37 11.13
CA GLU A 87 -0.14 -8.57 11.62
C GLU A 87 -1.09 -8.92 10.46
N ARG A 88 -1.04 -8.15 9.36
CA ARG A 88 -1.91 -8.35 8.20
C ARG A 88 -1.77 -9.73 7.57
N TYR A 89 -0.55 -10.24 7.49
CA TYR A 89 -0.24 -11.51 6.80
C TYR A 89 -0.02 -12.69 7.73
N GLY A 90 -0.22 -12.52 9.03
CA GLY A 90 -0.04 -13.58 10.03
C GLY A 90 1.42 -14.08 10.12
N VAL A 91 2.39 -13.22 9.83
CA VAL A 91 3.82 -13.51 9.95
C VAL A 91 4.29 -13.04 11.34
N PRO A 92 5.02 -13.87 12.11
CA PRO A 92 5.55 -13.44 13.40
C PRO A 92 6.43 -12.19 13.27
N TYR A 93 6.19 -11.20 14.14
CA TYR A 93 7.04 -10.03 14.27
C TYR A 93 8.07 -10.27 15.35
N GLU A 94 9.35 -10.08 15.05
CA GLU A 94 10.46 -10.17 16.01
C GLU A 94 10.83 -8.74 16.45
N PRO A 95 10.46 -8.31 17.67
CA PRO A 95 10.80 -6.99 18.17
C PRO A 95 12.31 -6.89 18.50
N ALA A 96 12.84 -5.66 18.52
CA ALA A 96 14.18 -5.43 19.05
C ALA A 96 14.22 -5.72 20.56
N GLU A 97 15.39 -6.08 21.08
CA GLU A 97 15.60 -6.45 22.51
C GLU A 97 15.00 -5.43 23.50
N ASN A 98 15.02 -4.15 23.15
CA ASN A 98 14.51 -3.07 23.99
C ASN A 98 13.14 -2.53 23.53
N GLU A 99 12.51 -3.18 22.56
CA GLU A 99 11.21 -2.73 22.01
C GLU A 99 10.06 -3.30 22.87
N ARG A 100 9.35 -2.41 23.57
CA ARG A 100 8.09 -2.77 24.23
C ARG A 100 6.99 -2.74 23.18
N VAL A 101 6.46 -3.91 22.86
CA VAL A 101 5.27 -4.03 21.99
C VAL A 101 4.05 -3.62 22.83
N ASP A 102 3.58 -2.39 22.65
CA ASP A 102 2.36 -1.90 23.27
C ASP A 102 1.20 -2.18 22.30
N GLN A 103 0.30 -3.07 22.70
CA GLN A 103 -0.89 -3.45 21.92
C GLN A 103 -1.86 -2.29 21.64
N LYS A 104 -1.76 -1.19 22.38
CA LYS A 104 -2.57 0.02 22.17
C LYS A 104 -1.94 1.01 21.20
N LYS A 105 -0.69 0.80 20.82
CA LYS A 105 0.03 1.69 19.93
C LYS A 105 -0.17 1.28 18.49
N LYS A 106 -0.33 2.26 17.60
CA LYS A 106 -0.40 2.01 16.16
C LYS A 106 0.81 1.22 15.66
N LEU A 107 0.58 0.15 14.92
CA LEU A 107 1.62 -0.71 14.39
C LEU A 107 2.50 0.05 13.39
N SER A 108 3.81 -0.14 13.50
CA SER A 108 4.76 0.51 12.59
C SER A 108 4.64 -0.03 11.17
N ARG A 109 4.59 0.87 10.19
CA ARG A 109 4.68 0.52 8.75
C ARG A 109 6.11 0.47 8.24
N GLU A 110 7.09 0.82 9.06
CA GLU A 110 8.50 0.87 8.69
C GLU A 110 9.18 -0.46 8.89
N VAL A 111 10.06 -0.80 7.96
CA VAL A 111 11.03 -1.88 8.11
C VAL A 111 12.24 -1.32 8.85
N ARG A 112 12.51 -1.87 10.02
CA ARG A 112 13.52 -1.35 10.97
C ARG A 112 14.87 -2.03 10.80
N ILE A 113 15.92 -1.34 11.24
CA ILE A 113 17.30 -1.80 11.11
C ILE A 113 17.56 -3.15 11.80
N HIS A 114 16.96 -3.42 12.98
CA HIS A 114 17.16 -4.69 13.67
C HIS A 114 16.67 -5.89 12.84
N GLN A 115 15.58 -5.73 12.10
CA GLN A 115 15.03 -6.78 11.21
C GLN A 115 16.00 -7.10 10.06
N ILE A 116 16.68 -6.08 9.53
CA ILE A 116 17.68 -6.28 8.46
C ILE A 116 18.98 -6.87 9.04
N ARG A 117 19.42 -6.42 10.22
CA ARG A 117 20.59 -7.00 10.89
C ARG A 117 20.40 -8.47 11.25
N ALA A 118 19.19 -8.87 11.63
CA ALA A 118 18.85 -10.28 11.87
C ALA A 118 19.00 -11.19 10.63
N LEU A 119 19.22 -10.60 9.43
CA LEU A 119 19.53 -11.35 8.22
C LEU A 119 21.01 -11.71 8.08
N GLU A 120 21.93 -11.09 8.86
CA GLU A 120 23.39 -11.27 8.68
C GLU A 120 23.78 -12.76 8.80
N ASP A 121 23.28 -13.46 9.80
CA ASP A 121 23.52 -14.90 9.97
C ASP A 121 22.93 -15.70 8.78
N PHE A 122 21.71 -15.37 8.36
CA PHE A 122 21.05 -16.04 7.25
C PHE A 122 21.80 -15.84 5.93
N VAL A 123 22.36 -14.65 5.69
CA VAL A 123 23.15 -14.34 4.49
C VAL A 123 24.47 -15.12 4.49
N GLY A 124 25.08 -15.37 5.64
CA GLY A 124 26.32 -16.12 5.79
C GLY A 124 26.20 -17.65 5.63
N LEU A 125 24.98 -18.19 5.71
CA LEU A 125 24.74 -19.64 5.59
C LEU A 125 24.73 -20.10 4.12
N ASN A 126 24.75 -21.42 3.92
CA ASN A 126 24.45 -22.06 2.64
C ASN A 126 22.98 -22.54 2.62
N ALA A 127 22.44 -22.78 1.42
CA ALA A 127 21.10 -23.32 1.29
C ALA A 127 20.99 -24.70 1.99
N SER A 128 20.06 -24.82 2.93
CA SER A 128 19.88 -26.04 3.74
C SER A 128 19.35 -27.22 2.93
N ARG A 129 18.61 -26.93 1.84
CA ARG A 129 18.00 -27.95 0.97
C ARG A 129 18.63 -28.02 -0.44
N GLY A 130 19.87 -27.53 -0.58
CA GLY A 130 20.66 -27.64 -1.81
C GLY A 130 20.17 -26.80 -3.00
N GLY A 131 19.26 -25.85 -2.75
CA GLY A 131 18.67 -24.99 -3.76
C GLY A 131 19.03 -23.52 -3.59
N ARG A 132 18.02 -22.67 -3.61
CA ARG A 132 18.12 -21.22 -3.41
C ARG A 132 17.68 -20.83 -2.03
N ARG A 133 18.16 -19.69 -1.56
CA ARG A 133 17.64 -18.98 -0.38
C ARG A 133 16.92 -17.72 -0.85
N VAL A 134 15.84 -17.37 -0.18
CA VAL A 134 15.02 -16.23 -0.56
C VAL A 134 14.78 -15.33 0.65
N ILE A 135 14.97 -14.03 0.46
CA ILE A 135 14.58 -12.98 1.40
C ILE A 135 13.49 -12.15 0.76
N ILE A 136 12.33 -12.05 1.41
CA ILE A 136 11.26 -11.12 1.04
C ILE A 136 11.35 -9.89 1.94
N VAL A 137 11.32 -8.68 1.36
CA VAL A 137 11.24 -7.42 2.11
C VAL A 137 9.99 -6.66 1.67
N TYR A 138 9.08 -6.35 2.61
CA TYR A 138 7.85 -5.61 2.32
C TYR A 138 7.36 -4.79 3.53
N PRO A 139 7.01 -3.52 3.36
CA PRO A 139 7.14 -2.74 2.13
C PRO A 139 8.55 -2.15 1.97
N ALA A 140 9.15 -2.27 0.78
CA ALA A 140 10.52 -1.85 0.54
C ALA A 140 10.69 -0.31 0.45
N ASP A 141 9.63 0.40 0.14
CA ASP A 141 9.54 1.88 0.17
C ASP A 141 9.50 2.45 1.61
N MET A 142 9.27 1.60 2.61
CA MET A 142 9.30 1.95 4.03
C MET A 142 10.59 1.50 4.73
N VAL A 143 11.60 1.11 3.98
CA VAL A 143 12.94 0.81 4.50
C VAL A 143 13.69 2.12 4.72
N ARG A 144 14.02 2.45 5.97
CA ARG A 144 14.77 3.67 6.29
C ARG A 144 16.23 3.59 5.83
N ALA A 145 16.87 4.75 5.65
CA ALA A 145 18.24 4.85 5.14
C ALA A 145 19.27 3.99 5.92
N GLU A 146 19.16 3.94 7.24
CA GLU A 146 20.01 3.14 8.11
C GLU A 146 19.83 1.62 7.87
N ALA A 147 18.59 1.18 7.75
CA ALA A 147 18.24 -0.20 7.44
C ALA A 147 18.66 -0.57 6.00
N ALA A 148 18.49 0.37 5.07
CA ALA A 148 18.90 0.20 3.68
C ALA A 148 20.41 0.03 3.53
N ALA A 149 21.23 0.77 4.29
CA ALA A 149 22.68 0.63 4.26
C ALA A 149 23.13 -0.80 4.64
N ALA A 150 22.50 -1.40 5.66
CA ALA A 150 22.74 -2.80 6.03
C ALA A 150 22.29 -3.78 4.94
N LEU A 151 21.11 -3.54 4.34
CA LEU A 151 20.58 -4.38 3.25
C LEU A 151 21.48 -4.30 2.00
N LEU A 152 21.93 -3.10 1.62
CA LEU A 152 22.77 -2.88 0.45
C LEU A 152 24.10 -3.60 0.53
N LYS A 153 24.73 -3.66 1.72
CA LYS A 153 25.98 -4.40 1.94
C LYS A 153 25.86 -5.86 1.49
N SER A 154 24.72 -6.51 1.79
CA SER A 154 24.48 -7.91 1.41
C SER A 154 23.96 -8.05 -0.03
N MET A 155 23.40 -6.99 -0.62
CA MET A 155 22.96 -6.98 -2.02
C MET A 155 24.10 -6.67 -3.01
N GLU A 156 25.21 -6.05 -2.57
CA GLU A 156 26.36 -5.73 -3.43
C GLU A 156 27.19 -6.97 -3.77
N GLU A 157 27.40 -7.83 -2.79
CA GLU A 157 28.14 -9.09 -2.96
C GLU A 157 27.31 -10.28 -2.46
N PRO A 158 26.16 -10.57 -3.09
CA PRO A 158 25.26 -11.61 -2.61
C PRO A 158 25.86 -13.00 -2.87
N PRO A 159 25.65 -13.96 -1.96
CA PRO A 159 25.92 -15.37 -2.24
C PRO A 159 25.15 -15.81 -3.49
N LYS A 160 25.74 -16.74 -4.28
CA LYS A 160 25.18 -17.16 -5.57
C LYS A 160 23.78 -17.78 -5.48
N ASP A 161 23.44 -18.36 -4.34
CA ASP A 161 22.16 -19.02 -4.06
C ASP A 161 21.11 -18.08 -3.46
N LEU A 162 21.47 -16.84 -3.12
CA LEU A 162 20.58 -15.90 -2.44
C LEU A 162 19.87 -14.98 -3.42
N ILE A 163 18.53 -14.89 -3.28
CA ILE A 163 17.67 -14.01 -4.05
C ILE A 163 16.88 -13.11 -3.11
N TYR A 164 16.93 -11.81 -3.36
CA TYR A 164 16.08 -10.82 -2.72
C TYR A 164 14.83 -10.58 -3.56
N ILE A 165 13.65 -10.68 -2.95
CA ILE A 165 12.37 -10.27 -3.55
C ILE A 165 11.86 -9.09 -2.71
N LEU A 166 12.03 -7.89 -3.25
CA LEU A 166 11.57 -6.66 -2.64
C LEU A 166 10.18 -6.33 -3.21
N ALA A 167 9.26 -5.86 -2.37
CA ALA A 167 7.97 -5.39 -2.85
C ALA A 167 7.71 -3.98 -2.31
N ALA A 168 7.27 -3.05 -3.18
CA ALA A 168 7.10 -1.63 -2.86
C ALA A 168 5.77 -1.09 -3.38
N GLU A 169 5.10 -0.29 -2.56
CA GLU A 169 3.85 0.39 -2.92
C GLU A 169 4.11 1.71 -3.67
N ASP A 170 5.24 2.36 -3.39
CA ASP A 170 5.70 3.57 -4.06
C ASP A 170 7.16 3.40 -4.51
N ILE A 171 7.36 3.27 -5.82
CA ILE A 171 8.71 3.10 -6.40
C ILE A 171 9.58 4.32 -6.19
N ASP A 172 9.02 5.52 -6.11
CA ASP A 172 9.78 6.76 -5.96
C ASP A 172 10.23 6.99 -4.51
N ALA A 173 9.56 6.36 -3.55
CA ALA A 173 10.00 6.32 -2.16
C ALA A 173 11.09 5.26 -1.89
N VAL A 174 11.29 4.28 -2.78
CA VAL A 174 12.40 3.33 -2.68
C VAL A 174 13.72 4.02 -2.97
N LEU A 175 14.69 3.83 -2.09
CA LEU A 175 16.03 4.43 -2.23
C LEU A 175 16.66 4.11 -3.59
N PRO A 176 17.22 5.11 -4.30
CA PRO A 176 17.83 4.93 -5.64
C PRO A 176 18.89 3.84 -5.68
N THR A 177 19.62 3.66 -4.58
CA THR A 177 20.67 2.63 -4.42
C THR A 177 20.12 1.21 -4.41
N ILE A 178 18.92 0.98 -3.85
CA ILE A 178 18.21 -0.31 -3.91
C ILE A 178 17.65 -0.51 -5.32
N ARG A 179 17.01 0.53 -5.90
CA ARG A 179 16.44 0.45 -7.24
C ARG A 179 17.47 0.10 -8.31
N SER A 180 18.66 0.71 -8.26
CA SER A 180 19.73 0.50 -9.26
C SER A 180 20.31 -0.93 -9.23
N ARG A 181 20.19 -1.64 -8.10
CA ARG A 181 20.68 -3.01 -7.92
C ARG A 181 19.58 -4.07 -8.09
N SER A 182 18.37 -3.64 -8.35
CA SER A 182 17.20 -4.52 -8.47
C SER A 182 16.66 -4.53 -9.89
N ARG A 183 16.24 -5.70 -10.36
CA ARG A 183 15.42 -5.78 -11.56
C ARG A 183 13.99 -5.37 -11.22
N LEU A 184 13.46 -4.42 -11.97
CA LEU A 184 12.14 -3.87 -11.74
C LEU A 184 11.06 -4.73 -12.40
N LEU A 185 10.02 -5.09 -11.64
CA LEU A 185 8.82 -5.77 -12.14
C LEU A 185 7.58 -4.95 -11.73
N ARG A 186 6.97 -4.30 -12.70
CA ARG A 186 5.78 -3.48 -12.45
C ARG A 186 4.52 -4.37 -12.39
N VAL A 187 3.70 -4.13 -11.37
CA VAL A 187 2.34 -4.67 -11.25
C VAL A 187 1.36 -3.53 -11.55
N PRO A 188 0.64 -3.57 -12.67
CA PRO A 188 -0.35 -2.54 -12.98
C PRO A 188 -1.60 -2.70 -12.12
N VAL A 189 -2.35 -1.60 -11.97
CA VAL A 189 -3.72 -1.66 -11.46
C VAL A 189 -4.54 -2.50 -12.45
N PRO A 190 -5.32 -3.48 -11.97
CA PRO A 190 -6.06 -4.37 -12.85
C PRO A 190 -7.13 -3.63 -13.69
N PRO A 191 -7.50 -4.17 -14.86
CA PRO A 191 -8.67 -3.70 -15.60
C PRO A 191 -9.93 -3.70 -14.73
N LYS A 192 -10.79 -2.69 -14.92
CA LYS A 192 -11.97 -2.47 -14.06
C LYS A 192 -12.92 -3.67 -14.05
N ASP A 193 -13.12 -4.31 -15.18
CA ASP A 193 -13.99 -5.49 -15.35
C ASP A 193 -13.46 -6.69 -14.55
N VAL A 194 -12.14 -6.96 -14.60
CA VAL A 194 -11.48 -8.02 -13.84
C VAL A 194 -11.58 -7.76 -12.34
N ALA A 195 -11.31 -6.51 -11.92
CA ALA A 195 -11.41 -6.12 -10.52
C ALA A 195 -12.85 -6.23 -9.99
N LEU A 196 -13.86 -5.79 -10.77
CA LEU A 196 -15.27 -5.91 -10.40
C LEU A 196 -15.74 -7.36 -10.33
N ALA A 197 -15.32 -8.22 -11.29
CA ALA A 197 -15.63 -9.64 -11.26
C ALA A 197 -15.11 -10.29 -9.96
N PHE A 198 -13.87 -9.97 -9.57
CA PHE A 198 -13.29 -10.43 -8.32
C PHE A 198 -14.09 -9.96 -7.10
N LEU A 199 -14.41 -8.66 -6.99
CA LEU A 199 -15.17 -8.13 -5.85
C LEU A 199 -16.58 -8.72 -5.76
N LYS A 200 -17.25 -8.94 -6.89
CA LYS A 200 -18.56 -9.63 -6.95
C LYS A 200 -18.45 -11.08 -6.46
N SER A 201 -17.40 -11.80 -6.84
CA SER A 201 -17.16 -13.17 -6.35
C SER A 201 -16.95 -13.23 -4.83
N ARG A 202 -16.43 -12.15 -4.24
CA ARG A 202 -16.24 -11.96 -2.79
C ARG A 202 -17.48 -11.35 -2.09
N ARG A 203 -18.60 -11.17 -2.80
CA ARG A 203 -19.86 -10.62 -2.29
C ARG A 203 -19.72 -9.22 -1.66
N VAL A 204 -18.81 -8.40 -2.18
CA VAL A 204 -18.64 -7.01 -1.73
C VAL A 204 -19.89 -6.21 -2.08
N LYS A 205 -20.45 -5.48 -1.12
CA LYS A 205 -21.57 -4.56 -1.35
C LYS A 205 -21.08 -3.35 -2.14
N ASN A 206 -21.85 -2.91 -3.13
CA ASN A 206 -21.53 -1.77 -3.99
C ASN A 206 -20.09 -1.84 -4.56
N PRO A 207 -19.73 -2.92 -5.29
CA PRO A 207 -18.36 -3.18 -5.69
C PRO A 207 -17.76 -2.09 -6.56
N GLU A 208 -18.58 -1.37 -7.35
CA GLU A 208 -18.12 -0.25 -8.19
C GLU A 208 -17.66 0.93 -7.34
N GLU A 209 -18.44 1.30 -6.33
CA GLU A 209 -18.10 2.38 -5.41
C GLU A 209 -16.91 2.00 -4.52
N ALA A 210 -16.88 0.76 -4.01
CA ALA A 210 -15.77 0.24 -3.23
C ALA A 210 -14.46 0.26 -4.03
N LEU A 211 -14.50 -0.19 -5.30
CA LEU A 211 -13.35 -0.19 -6.19
C LEU A 211 -12.89 1.23 -6.53
N ALA A 212 -13.82 2.15 -6.79
CA ALA A 212 -13.53 3.55 -7.07
C ALA A 212 -12.81 4.20 -5.87
N LEU A 213 -13.37 4.06 -4.67
CA LEU A 213 -12.75 4.57 -3.43
C LEU A 213 -11.37 3.96 -3.17
N ALA A 214 -11.13 2.73 -3.59
CA ALA A 214 -9.82 2.07 -3.51
C ALA A 214 -8.88 2.44 -4.66
N GLY A 215 -9.23 3.41 -5.51
CA GLY A 215 -8.38 3.82 -6.65
C GLY A 215 -8.21 2.76 -7.73
N GLY A 216 -9.07 1.74 -7.76
CA GLY A 216 -9.01 0.62 -8.70
C GLY A 216 -8.28 -0.62 -8.18
N ALA A 217 -7.82 -0.62 -6.91
CA ALA A 217 -7.11 -1.74 -6.29
C ALA A 217 -8.10 -2.70 -5.58
N PRO A 218 -8.27 -3.95 -6.06
CA PRO A 218 -9.35 -4.82 -5.57
C PRO A 218 -9.15 -5.30 -4.13
N LEU A 219 -7.92 -5.55 -3.69
CA LEU A 219 -7.67 -6.00 -2.33
C LEU A 219 -7.85 -4.88 -1.32
N GLU A 220 -7.51 -3.65 -1.71
CA GLU A 220 -7.81 -2.46 -0.90
C GLU A 220 -9.33 -2.24 -0.79
N ALA A 221 -10.09 -2.52 -1.85
CA ALA A 221 -11.55 -2.46 -1.83
C ALA A 221 -12.17 -3.54 -0.94
N LEU A 222 -11.53 -4.71 -0.82
CA LEU A 222 -11.97 -5.84 0.00
C LEU A 222 -11.64 -5.64 1.47
N GLU A 223 -10.42 -5.21 1.77
CA GLU A 223 -9.84 -5.11 3.11
C GLU A 223 -9.36 -3.69 3.38
N ARG A 224 -10.26 -2.72 3.36
CA ARG A 224 -9.84 -1.34 3.65
C ARG A 224 -9.09 -1.27 4.96
N ASN A 225 -7.83 -0.83 4.88
CA ASN A 225 -6.99 -0.61 6.05
C ASN A 225 -7.73 0.33 7.04
N PRO A 226 -8.02 -0.11 8.28
CA PRO A 226 -8.70 0.72 9.27
C PRO A 226 -7.99 2.07 9.52
N ASP A 227 -6.66 2.10 9.38
CA ASP A 227 -5.84 3.29 9.56
C ASP A 227 -5.97 4.32 8.42
N GLU A 228 -6.43 3.90 7.25
CA GLU A 228 -6.62 4.74 6.06
C GLU A 228 -8.09 5.07 5.80
N ARG A 229 -8.97 4.66 6.71
CA ARG A 229 -10.41 4.88 6.61
C ARG A 229 -10.94 5.63 7.82
N LEU A 230 -11.79 6.59 7.56
CA LEU A 230 -12.66 7.16 8.59
C LEU A 230 -13.81 6.19 8.86
N GLU A 231 -14.33 6.22 10.08
CA GLU A 231 -15.61 5.58 10.35
C GLU A 231 -16.69 6.10 9.39
N PRO A 232 -17.62 5.27 8.91
CA PRO A 232 -18.61 5.68 7.92
C PRO A 232 -19.41 6.91 8.32
N LYS A 233 -19.67 7.09 9.62
CA LYS A 233 -20.37 8.26 10.16
C LYS A 233 -19.53 9.54 10.01
N VAL A 234 -18.23 9.45 10.31
CA VAL A 234 -17.28 10.57 10.19
C VAL A 234 -17.02 10.88 8.72
N GLU A 235 -16.82 9.86 7.89
CA GLU A 235 -16.64 10.00 6.45
C GLU A 235 -17.82 10.75 5.81
N ASN A 236 -19.05 10.33 6.10
CA ASN A 236 -20.25 11.00 5.60
C ASN A 236 -20.42 12.44 6.12
N ALA A 237 -20.02 12.71 7.37
CA ALA A 237 -20.05 14.06 7.90
C ALA A 237 -19.07 14.98 7.14
N VAL A 238 -17.82 14.53 6.91
CA VAL A 238 -16.85 15.30 6.11
C VAL A 238 -17.36 15.56 4.70
N LEU A 239 -17.86 14.51 4.02
CA LEU A 239 -18.37 14.64 2.66
C LEU A 239 -19.55 15.63 2.59
N GLY A 240 -20.47 15.58 3.57
CA GLY A 240 -21.57 16.53 3.66
C GLY A 240 -21.10 17.99 3.83
N LEU A 241 -20.07 18.22 4.67
CA LEU A 241 -19.45 19.53 4.83
C LEU A 241 -18.79 20.01 3.53
N LEU A 242 -18.06 19.15 2.84
CA LEU A 242 -17.40 19.48 1.58
C LEU A 242 -18.41 19.77 0.46
N GLU A 243 -19.54 19.07 0.43
CA GLU A 243 -20.63 19.30 -0.53
C GLU A 243 -21.34 20.64 -0.35
N ALA A 244 -21.30 21.20 0.88
CA ALA A 244 -21.84 22.54 1.14
C ALA A 244 -21.05 23.64 0.41
N GLY A 245 -19.77 23.40 0.07
CA GLY A 245 -18.95 24.31 -0.72
C GLY A 245 -18.88 25.71 -0.11
N SER A 246 -19.31 26.72 -0.85
CA SER A 246 -19.33 28.14 -0.39
C SER A 246 -20.27 28.41 0.79
N ALA A 247 -21.26 27.53 1.03
CA ALA A 247 -22.19 27.62 2.15
C ALA A 247 -21.64 26.99 3.43
N LEU A 248 -20.46 26.41 3.41
CA LEU A 248 -19.81 25.82 4.59
C LEU A 248 -19.49 26.88 5.64
N THR A 249 -20.06 26.74 6.84
CA THR A 249 -19.90 27.68 7.95
C THR A 249 -18.96 27.12 9.03
N ALA A 250 -18.32 28.01 9.79
CA ALA A 250 -17.49 27.61 10.91
C ALA A 250 -18.30 26.84 11.98
N GLU A 251 -19.54 27.23 12.22
CA GLU A 251 -20.44 26.55 13.15
C GLU A 251 -20.69 25.10 12.72
N ALA A 252 -21.00 24.85 11.44
CA ALA A 252 -21.21 23.50 10.92
C ALA A 252 -19.95 22.62 11.08
N ILE A 253 -18.76 23.19 10.86
CA ILE A 253 -17.48 22.49 11.03
C ILE A 253 -17.27 22.08 12.50
N LEU A 254 -17.55 23.00 13.44
CA LEU A 254 -17.38 22.75 14.87
C LEU A 254 -18.38 21.73 15.41
N VAL A 255 -19.65 21.82 14.98
CA VAL A 255 -20.71 20.90 15.41
C VAL A 255 -20.45 19.47 14.90
N ALA A 256 -19.93 19.33 13.70
CA ALA A 256 -19.65 18.03 13.08
C ALA A 256 -18.31 17.41 13.54
N ALA A 257 -17.50 18.13 14.33
CA ALA A 257 -16.18 17.65 14.75
C ALA A 257 -16.30 16.35 15.57
N PRO A 258 -15.67 15.25 15.13
CA PRO A 258 -15.70 14.01 15.88
C PRO A 258 -14.80 14.10 17.12
N ARG A 259 -15.07 13.22 18.11
CA ARG A 259 -14.22 13.14 19.32
C ARG A 259 -12.86 12.55 19.03
N ASP A 260 -12.84 11.56 18.14
CA ASP A 260 -11.62 10.87 17.71
C ASP A 260 -11.74 10.44 16.25
N TYR A 261 -10.64 10.47 15.52
CA TYR A 261 -10.54 9.98 14.14
C TYR A 261 -9.07 9.88 13.70
N SER A 262 -8.81 9.08 12.64
CA SER A 262 -7.49 8.98 12.01
C SER A 262 -7.19 10.23 11.18
N VAL A 263 -6.23 11.07 11.62
CA VAL A 263 -5.77 12.26 10.86
C VAL A 263 -5.23 11.87 9.47
N PRO A 264 -4.42 10.81 9.31
CA PRO A 264 -4.00 10.33 7.99
C PRO A 264 -5.17 9.94 7.06
N ALA A 265 -6.18 9.24 7.60
CA ALA A 265 -7.37 8.87 6.83
C ALA A 265 -8.19 10.10 6.40
N PHE A 266 -8.33 11.09 7.27
CA PHE A 266 -8.98 12.36 6.96
C PHE A 266 -8.24 13.12 5.84
N ALA A 267 -6.92 13.24 5.96
CA ALA A 267 -6.10 13.89 4.96
C ALA A 267 -6.16 13.18 3.59
N LEU A 268 -6.23 11.84 3.58
CA LEU A 268 -6.41 11.05 2.37
C LEU A 268 -7.78 11.27 1.74
N LEU A 269 -8.84 11.36 2.55
CA LEU A 269 -10.18 11.65 2.06
C LEU A 269 -10.24 13.04 1.41
N LEU A 270 -9.67 14.07 2.05
CA LEU A 270 -9.58 15.41 1.48
C LEU A 270 -8.82 15.41 0.14
N ALA A 271 -7.69 14.69 0.06
CA ALA A 271 -6.90 14.60 -1.17
C ALA A 271 -7.68 13.93 -2.31
N ARG A 272 -8.41 12.84 -2.02
CA ARG A 272 -9.29 12.18 -3.01
C ARG A 272 -10.41 13.10 -3.47
N TRP A 273 -11.01 13.86 -2.55
CA TRP A 273 -12.06 14.83 -2.89
C TRP A 273 -11.54 15.96 -3.79
N THR A 274 -10.41 16.56 -3.42
CA THR A 274 -9.79 17.64 -4.21
C THR A 274 -9.36 17.15 -5.59
N HIS A 275 -8.80 15.93 -5.65
CA HIS A 275 -8.48 15.28 -6.93
C HIS A 275 -9.71 15.13 -7.83
N ASP A 276 -10.84 14.66 -7.29
CA ASP A 276 -12.06 14.49 -8.06
C ASP A 276 -12.67 15.84 -8.47
N LEU A 277 -12.58 16.84 -7.60
CA LEU A 277 -13.01 18.20 -7.94
C LEU A 277 -12.20 18.77 -9.12
N MET A 278 -10.88 18.57 -9.14
CA MET A 278 -10.02 18.97 -10.24
C MET A 278 -10.34 18.19 -11.52
N ARG A 279 -10.56 16.89 -11.44
CA ARG A 279 -10.96 16.06 -12.60
C ARG A 279 -12.24 16.56 -13.22
N VAL A 280 -13.27 16.78 -12.39
CA VAL A 280 -14.57 17.27 -12.87
C VAL A 280 -14.46 18.68 -13.47
N LYS A 281 -13.63 19.55 -12.86
CA LYS A 281 -13.33 20.87 -13.43
C LYS A 281 -12.66 20.79 -14.80
N SER A 282 -11.87 19.74 -15.04
CA SER A 282 -11.21 19.45 -16.32
C SER A 282 -12.10 18.66 -17.31
N GLY A 283 -13.41 18.50 -17.03
CA GLY A 283 -14.33 17.77 -17.90
C GLY A 283 -14.25 16.24 -17.81
N LEU A 284 -13.53 15.69 -16.83
CA LEU A 284 -13.39 14.25 -16.61
C LEU A 284 -14.34 13.77 -15.50
N PRO A 285 -14.82 12.51 -15.55
CA PRO A 285 -15.63 11.96 -14.46
C PRO A 285 -14.81 11.82 -13.18
N PRO A 286 -15.44 11.87 -11.98
CA PRO A 286 -14.77 11.62 -10.73
C PRO A 286 -14.20 10.19 -10.71
N ARG A 287 -13.07 10.01 -10.02
CA ARG A 287 -12.38 8.74 -9.90
C ARG A 287 -12.76 7.98 -8.62
N TYR A 288 -12.87 8.68 -7.50
CA TYR A 288 -13.07 8.11 -6.17
C TYR A 288 -14.53 8.18 -5.70
N PHE A 289 -15.15 9.34 -5.82
CA PHE A 289 -16.50 9.60 -5.31
C PHE A 289 -17.54 9.59 -6.45
N ILE A 290 -17.66 8.43 -7.11
CA ILE A 290 -18.53 8.29 -8.28
C ILE A 290 -20.01 8.57 -7.98
N SER A 291 -20.50 8.20 -6.79
CA SER A 291 -21.85 8.49 -6.32
C SER A 291 -22.09 9.97 -6.01
N ARG A 292 -21.02 10.76 -5.83
CA ARG A 292 -21.08 12.20 -5.54
C ARG A 292 -20.83 13.07 -6.77
N ALA A 293 -20.83 12.49 -7.97
CA ALA A 293 -20.61 13.21 -9.22
C ALA A 293 -21.50 14.47 -9.39
N PRO A 294 -22.80 14.47 -9.04
CA PRO A 294 -23.63 15.67 -9.15
C PRO A 294 -23.18 16.82 -8.24
N ALA A 295 -22.76 16.52 -7.00
CA ALA A 295 -22.27 17.51 -6.05
C ALA A 295 -20.92 18.09 -6.51
N LEU A 296 -19.99 17.23 -6.95
CA LEU A 296 -18.70 17.64 -7.52
C LEU A 296 -18.86 18.51 -8.75
N SER A 297 -19.80 18.18 -9.65
CA SER A 297 -20.09 18.99 -10.85
C SER A 297 -20.60 20.38 -10.50
N ARG A 298 -21.53 20.48 -9.55
CA ARG A 298 -22.04 21.78 -9.05
C ARG A 298 -20.89 22.62 -8.45
N LEU A 299 -20.06 22.04 -7.62
CA LEU A 299 -18.91 22.73 -6.99
C LEU A 299 -17.88 23.17 -8.04
N ALA A 300 -17.54 22.30 -8.97
CA ALA A 300 -16.57 22.58 -10.02
C ALA A 300 -17.01 23.76 -10.94
N GLN A 301 -18.30 23.95 -11.16
CA GLN A 301 -18.80 25.12 -11.90
C GLN A 301 -18.54 26.41 -11.14
N GLY A 302 -18.76 26.43 -9.82
CA GLY A 302 -18.67 27.63 -8.99
C GLY A 302 -17.26 28.01 -8.51
N VAL A 303 -16.31 27.07 -8.54
CA VAL A 303 -14.96 27.30 -8.00
C VAL A 303 -13.94 27.49 -9.14
N PRO A 304 -13.16 28.58 -9.17
CA PRO A 304 -12.08 28.79 -10.14
C PRO A 304 -10.97 27.75 -10.01
N VAL A 305 -10.24 27.47 -11.13
CA VAL A 305 -9.19 26.44 -11.15
C VAL A 305 -8.04 26.77 -10.20
N ASP A 306 -7.61 28.03 -10.13
CA ASP A 306 -6.58 28.50 -9.22
C ASP A 306 -6.91 28.19 -7.75
N ARG A 307 -8.16 28.34 -7.35
CA ARG A 307 -8.64 27.98 -6.02
C ARG A 307 -8.57 26.49 -5.74
N ILE A 308 -8.87 25.67 -6.72
CA ILE A 308 -8.75 24.20 -6.59
C ILE A 308 -7.27 23.81 -6.46
N ILE A 309 -6.37 24.48 -7.17
CA ILE A 309 -4.91 24.26 -7.05
C ILE A 309 -4.41 24.69 -5.66
N GLU A 310 -4.89 25.82 -5.14
CA GLU A 310 -4.56 26.25 -3.77
C GLU A 310 -5.08 25.25 -2.73
N LEU A 311 -6.28 24.72 -2.92
CA LEU A 311 -6.84 23.67 -2.07
C LEU A 311 -6.00 22.39 -2.10
N ASP A 312 -5.55 21.95 -3.27
CA ASP A 312 -4.69 20.78 -3.40
C ASP A 312 -3.36 20.97 -2.65
N LYS A 313 -2.73 22.13 -2.78
CA LYS A 313 -1.51 22.48 -2.02
C LYS A 313 -1.74 22.46 -0.52
N ALA A 314 -2.88 22.99 -0.06
CA ALA A 314 -3.24 23.01 1.35
C ALA A 314 -3.43 21.58 1.89
N VAL A 315 -4.17 20.76 1.17
CA VAL A 315 -4.41 19.34 1.53
C VAL A 315 -3.11 18.54 1.50
N ALA A 316 -2.21 18.79 0.55
CA ALA A 316 -0.88 18.21 0.54
C ALA A 316 -0.06 18.59 1.80
N GLY A 317 -0.24 19.80 2.31
CA GLY A 317 0.32 20.24 3.61
C GLY A 317 -0.21 19.41 4.78
N VAL A 318 -1.53 19.21 4.85
CA VAL A 318 -2.16 18.37 5.88
C VAL A 318 -1.65 16.93 5.80
N ARG A 319 -1.51 16.36 4.61
CA ARG A 319 -0.97 15.00 4.41
C ARG A 319 0.45 14.84 4.92
N ARG A 320 1.34 15.79 4.62
CA ARG A 320 2.74 15.77 5.11
C ARG A 320 2.80 15.85 6.65
N ALA A 321 1.96 16.69 7.22
CA ALA A 321 1.90 16.86 8.67
C ALA A 321 1.21 15.69 9.40
N ALA A 322 0.38 14.90 8.72
CA ALA A 322 -0.42 13.82 9.32
C ALA A 322 0.40 12.66 9.94
N SER A 323 1.69 12.54 9.59
CA SER A 323 2.61 11.58 10.21
C SER A 323 3.15 12.02 11.59
N HIS A 324 2.96 13.29 11.95
CA HIS A 324 3.37 13.83 13.25
C HIS A 324 2.23 13.74 14.27
N PRO A 325 2.54 13.72 15.58
CA PRO A 325 1.52 13.74 16.63
C PRO A 325 0.82 15.10 16.67
N LEU A 326 -0.27 15.24 15.93
CA LEU A 326 -1.07 16.45 15.82
C LEU A 326 -2.34 16.35 16.68
N ASN A 327 -2.84 17.49 17.12
CA ASN A 327 -4.17 17.56 17.72
C ASN A 327 -5.23 17.39 16.62
N ALA A 328 -5.92 16.25 16.63
CA ALA A 328 -6.91 15.90 15.61
C ALA A 328 -7.99 16.97 15.45
N LYS A 329 -8.51 17.55 16.57
CA LYS A 329 -9.52 18.60 16.52
C LYS A 329 -9.03 19.84 15.77
N GLN A 330 -7.80 20.30 16.04
CA GLN A 330 -7.22 21.45 15.36
C GLN A 330 -7.01 21.19 13.85
N VAL A 331 -6.59 19.97 13.48
CA VAL A 331 -6.45 19.58 12.07
C VAL A 331 -7.79 19.60 11.36
N TRP A 332 -8.85 19.07 11.99
CA TRP A 332 -10.21 19.13 11.47
C TRP A 332 -10.66 20.54 11.17
N GLU A 333 -10.61 21.40 12.20
CA GLU A 333 -11.05 22.78 12.11
C GLU A 333 -10.25 23.57 11.06
N ALA A 334 -8.93 23.52 11.14
CA ALA A 334 -8.06 24.26 10.21
C ALA A 334 -8.24 23.83 8.76
N ALA A 335 -8.25 22.52 8.48
CA ALA A 335 -8.36 22.02 7.13
C ALA A 335 -9.73 22.33 6.50
N LEU A 336 -10.82 22.12 7.23
CA LEU A 336 -12.17 22.40 6.71
C LEU A 336 -12.47 23.90 6.61
N MET A 337 -11.97 24.73 7.53
CA MET A 337 -12.07 26.20 7.39
C MET A 337 -11.31 26.71 6.17
N GLN A 338 -10.13 26.12 5.89
CA GLN A 338 -9.38 26.44 4.68
C GLN A 338 -10.12 26.01 3.41
N CYS A 339 -10.73 24.81 3.40
CA CYS A 339 -11.61 24.36 2.33
C CYS A 339 -12.77 25.36 2.13
N ALA A 340 -13.45 25.77 3.20
CA ALA A 340 -14.54 26.74 3.13
C ALA A 340 -14.11 28.09 2.53
N ALA A 341 -12.93 28.59 2.94
CA ALA A 341 -12.38 29.85 2.43
C ALA A 341 -12.08 29.80 0.93
N LEU A 342 -11.48 28.69 0.45
CA LEU A 342 -11.09 28.51 -0.94
C LEU A 342 -12.27 28.19 -1.88
N MET A 343 -13.37 27.67 -1.35
CA MET A 343 -14.60 27.40 -2.12
C MET A 343 -15.51 28.63 -2.28
N LYS A 344 -15.23 29.77 -1.62
CA LYS A 344 -16.00 30.99 -1.79
C LYS A 344 -15.70 31.62 -3.16
N PRO A 345 -16.73 32.16 -3.85
CA PRO A 345 -16.49 32.90 -5.09
C PRO A 345 -15.57 34.09 -4.82
N VAL A 346 -14.68 34.36 -5.76
CA VAL A 346 -13.89 35.61 -5.75
C VAL A 346 -14.88 36.75 -5.98
N ARG A 347 -14.95 37.72 -5.06
CA ARG A 347 -15.73 38.95 -5.22
C ARG A 347 -15.10 39.84 -6.26
#